data_0bc75210687542cec5cfbb0bfc8cc0b9
#
_entry.id   0bc75210687542cec5cfbb0bfc8cc0b9
#
_cell.length_a   1.000
_cell.length_b   1.000
_cell.length_c   1.000
_cell.angle_alpha   90.00
_cell.angle_beta   90.00
_cell.angle_gamma   90.00
#
_symmetry.space_group_name_H-M   'P 1'
#
loop_
_entity.id
_entity.type
_entity.pdbx_description
1 polymer ?
#
loop_
_entity_poly.entity_id
_entity_poly.type
_entity_poly.pdbx_seq_one_letter_code
_entity_poly.pdbx_strand_id
1 'polypeptide(L)'
;MKTPRRCFLVCTLGVALTAVAAPPRIIHPNADYVALYEEAWREAAERTLPAPPGAPVERYMDENVYDDQIWIWDSCFMAQFTKYAAADYPGIETLEALYVPVVEGGDSPLLIHLYDNPPLFAWCEWRHWQFHGDRARLQEILQKRRLLQRHYAWFAAPPTGTRPQASPNEVLLAPAIAGNGAPGFRWWGNRSGMDNTPRGRSAGGYGQILWVDALAQQALSARCIAKLCRAAGEAQEAAQWEAAWRAAGETLNAWYWDEADGFYYDLALVNGAPCRVKTIASFWPLAAGIVPPDRARRLIAHLRNPAEFGGRRPLPSLSRDDPDYDAQTGEYWRGAIWLPTAYMVVEALDEVGERTLADTFARRILDEMVRVYRTESPATIWECYSAERDAPSTEYGRRVRPGFCGWSALGPINFFIERILGLREVNAPEARIVWEPPDDAAFPMGIENLVFGETTLSLWSDNHTLRATTTRPLQLHYNGRTFALPAGTSTFQVVGCEP
;
A
#
# COMPACT_ATOMS: atom_id res chain seq x y z
N MET A 1 -76.20 -19.48 18.49
CA MET A 1 -74.83 -19.99 18.28
C MET A 1 -74.01 -18.86 17.76
N LYS A 2 -73.06 -18.33 18.59
CA LYS A 2 -72.18 -17.20 18.25
C LYS A 2 -70.81 -17.80 17.91
N THR A 3 -70.32 -17.57 16.69
CA THR A 3 -69.02 -17.95 16.21
C THR A 3 -67.94 -16.98 16.76
N PRO A 4 -66.75 -17.42 17.26
CA PRO A 4 -65.74 -16.53 17.74
C PRO A 4 -64.87 -15.99 16.58
N ARG A 5 -64.70 -14.66 16.55
CA ARG A 5 -63.74 -13.98 15.68
C ARG A 5 -62.32 -14.27 16.16
N ARG A 6 -61.50 -14.88 15.29
CA ARG A 6 -60.03 -15.00 15.49
C ARG A 6 -59.36 -13.67 15.09
N CYS A 7 -58.75 -13.02 16.05
CA CYS A 7 -57.77 -11.94 15.78
C CYS A 7 -56.48 -12.57 15.27
N PHE A 8 -56.08 -12.21 14.06
CA PHE A 8 -54.72 -12.45 13.57
C PHE A 8 -53.82 -11.30 14.05
N LEU A 9 -52.84 -11.65 14.90
CA LEU A 9 -51.74 -10.77 15.28
C LEU A 9 -50.75 -10.78 14.13
N VAL A 10 -50.66 -9.68 13.37
CA VAL A 10 -49.61 -9.50 12.36
C VAL A 10 -48.33 -9.03 13.11
N CYS A 11 -47.41 -9.94 13.36
CA CYS A 11 -46.05 -9.58 13.78
C CYS A 11 -45.34 -9.00 12.56
N THR A 12 -45.18 -7.71 12.49
CA THR A 12 -44.21 -7.07 11.61
C THR A 12 -42.80 -7.32 12.18
N LEU A 13 -42.11 -8.27 11.60
CA LEU A 13 -40.63 -8.35 11.79
C LEU A 13 -40.03 -7.08 11.15
N GLY A 14 -39.64 -6.16 11.99
CA GLY A 14 -38.75 -5.07 11.60
C GLY A 14 -37.39 -5.66 11.26
N VAL A 15 -37.13 -5.85 9.97
CA VAL A 15 -35.73 -6.05 9.50
C VAL A 15 -35.02 -4.75 9.80
N ALA A 16 -34.17 -4.75 10.82
CA ALA A 16 -33.18 -3.71 10.98
C ALA A 16 -32.29 -3.77 9.74
N LEU A 17 -32.50 -2.87 8.80
CA LEU A 17 -31.51 -2.55 7.77
C LEU A 17 -30.28 -2.06 8.54
N THR A 18 -29.31 -2.94 8.76
CA THR A 18 -27.94 -2.52 9.05
C THR A 18 -27.53 -1.64 7.86
N ALA A 19 -27.32 -0.36 8.11
CA ALA A 19 -26.80 0.55 7.11
C ALA A 19 -25.48 -0.05 6.63
N VAL A 20 -25.44 -0.47 5.38
CA VAL A 20 -24.20 -0.88 4.70
C VAL A 20 -23.28 0.32 4.76
N ALA A 21 -22.09 0.16 5.27
CA ALA A 21 -21.14 1.24 5.43
C ALA A 21 -20.52 1.55 4.06
N ALA A 22 -21.24 2.29 3.23
CA ALA A 22 -20.73 2.77 1.94
C ALA A 22 -19.38 3.50 2.11
N PRO A 23 -18.53 3.54 1.08
CA PRO A 23 -17.30 4.34 1.07
C PRO A 23 -17.56 5.78 1.54
N PRO A 24 -16.64 6.42 2.26
CA PRO A 24 -16.85 7.78 2.73
C PRO A 24 -17.05 8.73 1.56
N ARG A 25 -17.99 9.67 1.69
CA ARG A 25 -18.22 10.68 0.66
C ARG A 25 -17.20 11.80 0.75
N ILE A 26 -16.57 12.12 -0.36
CA ILE A 26 -15.60 13.21 -0.44
C ILE A 26 -16.29 14.51 -0.85
N ILE A 27 -15.93 15.61 -0.19
CA ILE A 27 -16.27 16.98 -0.57
C ILE A 27 -14.99 17.63 -1.08
N HIS A 28 -14.97 18.02 -2.34
CA HIS A 28 -13.83 18.71 -2.94
C HIS A 28 -14.28 19.50 -4.18
N PRO A 29 -13.74 20.72 -4.44
CA PRO A 29 -14.17 21.54 -5.58
C PRO A 29 -13.74 20.98 -6.94
N ASN A 30 -12.71 20.12 -7.00
CA ASN A 30 -12.31 19.45 -8.24
C ASN A 30 -13.22 18.23 -8.47
N ALA A 31 -14.23 18.39 -9.33
CA ALA A 31 -15.18 17.34 -9.64
C ALA A 31 -14.55 16.13 -10.36
N ASP A 32 -13.43 16.31 -11.07
CA ASP A 32 -12.75 15.21 -11.75
C ASP A 32 -12.05 14.27 -10.77
N TYR A 33 -11.49 14.80 -9.68
CA TYR A 33 -10.96 13.97 -8.60
C TYR A 33 -12.05 13.16 -7.92
N VAL A 34 -13.22 13.80 -7.67
CA VAL A 34 -14.36 13.11 -7.07
C VAL A 34 -14.88 12.01 -7.99
N ALA A 35 -15.03 12.30 -9.30
CA ALA A 35 -15.48 11.31 -10.27
C ALA A 35 -14.52 10.10 -10.36
N LEU A 36 -13.21 10.32 -10.36
CA LEU A 36 -12.23 9.24 -10.39
C LEU A 36 -12.22 8.43 -9.09
N TYR A 37 -12.46 9.08 -7.93
CA TYR A 37 -12.64 8.41 -6.65
C TYR A 37 -13.88 7.51 -6.63
N GLU A 38 -15.01 8.00 -7.15
CA GLU A 38 -16.25 7.22 -7.25
C GLU A 38 -16.09 6.04 -8.21
N GLU A 39 -15.37 6.24 -9.33
CA GLU A 39 -15.04 5.17 -10.27
C GLU A 39 -14.17 4.09 -9.63
N ALA A 40 -13.18 4.46 -8.82
CA ALA A 40 -12.34 3.48 -8.11
C ALA A 40 -13.18 2.56 -7.21
N TRP A 41 -14.13 3.11 -6.48
CA TRP A 41 -15.03 2.30 -5.65
C TRP A 41 -16.01 1.46 -6.46
N ARG A 42 -16.47 1.96 -7.60
CA ARG A 42 -17.32 1.19 -8.52
C ARG A 42 -16.56 -0.03 -9.06
N GLU A 43 -15.32 0.16 -9.55
CA GLU A 43 -14.47 -0.93 -10.03
C GLU A 43 -14.11 -1.90 -8.89
N ALA A 44 -13.81 -1.41 -7.68
CA ALA A 44 -13.55 -2.24 -6.51
C ALA A 44 -14.75 -3.13 -6.14
N ALA A 45 -15.98 -2.61 -6.29
CA ALA A 45 -17.19 -3.41 -6.07
C ALA A 45 -17.31 -4.55 -7.09
N GLU A 46 -16.96 -4.32 -8.35
CA GLU A 46 -16.95 -5.34 -9.40
C GLU A 46 -15.88 -6.43 -9.15
N ARG A 47 -14.84 -6.10 -8.38
CA ARG A 47 -13.73 -6.99 -8.03
C ARG A 47 -13.83 -7.56 -6.61
N THR A 48 -14.93 -7.34 -5.93
CA THR A 48 -15.28 -8.02 -4.68
C THR A 48 -16.06 -9.30 -5.01
N LEU A 49 -15.35 -10.41 -5.09
CA LEU A 49 -15.89 -11.69 -5.58
C LEU A 49 -16.28 -12.64 -4.45
N PRO A 50 -17.32 -13.49 -4.63
CA PRO A 50 -17.59 -14.59 -3.72
C PRO A 50 -16.45 -15.59 -3.78
N ALA A 51 -15.97 -16.05 -2.62
CA ALA A 51 -14.92 -17.04 -2.57
C ALA A 51 -15.44 -18.43 -2.97
N PRO A 52 -14.60 -19.25 -3.64
CA PRO A 52 -14.98 -20.61 -4.01
C PRO A 52 -15.18 -21.49 -2.76
N PRO A 53 -15.98 -22.58 -2.87
CA PRO A 53 -16.22 -23.51 -1.76
C PRO A 53 -14.91 -24.06 -1.18
N GLY A 54 -14.77 -24.00 0.13
CA GLY A 54 -13.56 -24.44 0.85
C GLY A 54 -12.52 -23.36 1.08
N ALA A 55 -12.73 -22.15 0.58
CA ALA A 55 -11.89 -21.02 0.93
C ALA A 55 -12.07 -20.63 2.41
N PRO A 56 -11.04 -20.09 3.07
CA PRO A 56 -11.13 -19.64 4.46
C PRO A 56 -11.88 -18.31 4.64
N VAL A 57 -12.38 -17.74 3.55
CA VAL A 57 -13.11 -16.46 3.50
C VAL A 57 -14.41 -16.64 2.71
N GLU A 58 -15.39 -15.80 2.96
CA GLU A 58 -16.66 -15.79 2.20
C GLU A 58 -16.56 -14.99 0.90
N ARG A 59 -15.77 -13.91 0.93
CA ARG A 59 -15.51 -13.01 -0.20
C ARG A 59 -14.03 -12.66 -0.22
N TYR A 60 -13.53 -12.25 -1.36
CA TYR A 60 -12.18 -11.77 -1.52
C TYR A 60 -12.11 -10.61 -2.51
N MET A 61 -11.04 -9.84 -2.43
CA MET A 61 -10.69 -8.83 -3.42
C MET A 61 -9.82 -9.46 -4.49
N ASP A 62 -10.21 -9.26 -5.75
CA ASP A 62 -9.47 -9.67 -6.93
C ASP A 62 -8.80 -8.46 -7.60
N GLU A 63 -7.58 -8.63 -8.11
CA GLU A 63 -6.81 -7.56 -8.74
C GLU A 63 -7.14 -7.32 -10.21
N ASN A 64 -7.99 -8.16 -10.83
CA ASN A 64 -8.39 -8.11 -12.24
C ASN A 64 -7.36 -8.69 -13.23
N VAL A 65 -6.52 -9.63 -12.80
CA VAL A 65 -5.66 -10.39 -13.72
C VAL A 65 -6.30 -11.74 -14.07
N TYR A 66 -6.65 -12.51 -13.05
CA TYR A 66 -7.33 -13.80 -13.15
C TYR A 66 -8.30 -13.97 -11.99
N ASP A 67 -9.56 -14.26 -12.26
CA ASP A 67 -10.65 -14.33 -11.25
C ASP A 67 -10.49 -15.41 -10.18
N ASP A 68 -9.54 -16.34 -10.31
CA ASP A 68 -9.30 -17.43 -9.38
C ASP A 68 -7.90 -17.42 -8.75
N GLN A 69 -7.17 -16.31 -8.90
CA GLN A 69 -5.80 -16.16 -8.43
C GLN A 69 -5.63 -14.88 -7.63
N ILE A 70 -4.89 -14.96 -6.53
CA ILE A 70 -4.50 -13.81 -5.72
C ILE A 70 -3.01 -13.86 -5.40
N TRP A 71 -2.40 -12.71 -5.20
CA TRP A 71 -0.99 -12.57 -4.85
C TRP A 71 -0.79 -11.77 -3.58
N ILE A 72 0.28 -12.02 -2.86
CA ILE A 72 0.62 -11.31 -1.61
C ILE A 72 0.79 -9.82 -1.89
N TRP A 73 1.57 -9.47 -2.92
CA TRP A 73 1.85 -8.09 -3.32
C TRP A 73 0.56 -7.31 -3.56
N ASP A 74 -0.31 -7.84 -4.42
CA ASP A 74 -1.56 -7.22 -4.86
C ASP A 74 -2.53 -7.07 -3.71
N SER A 75 -2.82 -8.16 -3.00
CA SER A 75 -3.73 -8.18 -1.85
C SER A 75 -3.28 -7.22 -0.74
N CYS A 76 -1.96 -7.13 -0.50
CA CYS A 76 -1.41 -6.20 0.48
C CYS A 76 -1.64 -4.74 0.10
N PHE A 77 -1.53 -4.38 -1.17
CA PHE A 77 -1.83 -3.02 -1.62
C PHE A 77 -3.34 -2.73 -1.66
N MET A 78 -4.16 -3.71 -2.03
CA MET A 78 -5.61 -3.58 -1.95
C MET A 78 -6.09 -3.35 -0.52
N ALA A 79 -5.51 -4.02 0.47
CA ALA A 79 -5.80 -3.79 1.88
C ALA A 79 -5.52 -2.34 2.35
N GLN A 80 -4.63 -1.60 1.67
CA GLN A 80 -4.34 -0.21 2.03
C GLN A 80 -5.50 0.74 1.70
N PHE A 81 -6.23 0.54 0.62
CA PHE A 81 -7.36 1.41 0.29
C PHE A 81 -8.69 0.89 0.84
N THR A 82 -8.90 -0.42 0.89
CA THR A 82 -10.15 -0.99 1.40
C THR A 82 -10.38 -0.72 2.88
N LYS A 83 -9.36 -0.35 3.66
CA LYS A 83 -9.51 0.09 5.05
C LYS A 83 -10.55 1.20 5.24
N TYR A 84 -10.78 2.05 4.22
CA TYR A 84 -11.74 3.14 4.27
C TYR A 84 -13.21 2.67 4.15
N ALA A 85 -13.45 1.43 3.72
CA ALA A 85 -14.77 0.83 3.57
C ALA A 85 -14.72 -0.69 3.84
N ALA A 86 -14.02 -1.11 4.90
CA ALA A 86 -13.70 -2.52 5.20
C ALA A 86 -14.94 -3.41 5.36
N ALA A 87 -16.09 -2.88 5.77
CA ALA A 87 -17.32 -3.68 5.88
C ALA A 87 -17.83 -4.20 4.52
N ASP A 88 -17.58 -3.45 3.44
CA ASP A 88 -18.05 -3.78 2.10
C ASP A 88 -16.96 -4.44 1.25
N TYR A 89 -15.70 -4.09 1.48
CA TYR A 89 -14.54 -4.49 0.68
C TYR A 89 -13.55 -5.29 1.52
N PRO A 90 -13.50 -6.62 1.36
CA PRO A 90 -12.78 -7.55 2.25
C PRO A 90 -11.27 -7.60 1.97
N GLY A 91 -10.59 -6.44 1.86
CA GLY A 91 -9.16 -6.42 1.52
C GLY A 91 -8.27 -7.07 2.59
N ILE A 92 -8.50 -6.74 3.87
CA ILE A 92 -7.72 -7.35 4.94
C ILE A 92 -8.12 -8.81 5.19
N GLU A 93 -9.40 -9.16 5.01
CA GLU A 93 -9.92 -10.52 5.13
C GLU A 93 -9.36 -11.43 4.03
N THR A 94 -9.13 -10.89 2.82
CA THR A 94 -8.52 -11.63 1.70
C THR A 94 -7.16 -12.23 2.09
N LEU A 95 -6.42 -11.61 3.00
CA LEU A 95 -5.14 -12.13 3.47
C LEU A 95 -5.26 -13.51 4.15
N GLU A 96 -6.43 -13.88 4.67
CA GLU A 96 -6.65 -15.23 5.23
C GLU A 96 -6.49 -16.31 4.16
N ALA A 97 -6.92 -16.05 2.92
CA ALA A 97 -6.74 -16.97 1.81
C ALA A 97 -5.27 -17.16 1.40
N LEU A 98 -4.40 -16.22 1.80
CA LEU A 98 -2.95 -16.29 1.62
C LEU A 98 -2.24 -16.89 2.85
N TYR A 99 -2.68 -16.58 4.06
CA TYR A 99 -2.06 -17.11 5.27
C TYR A 99 -2.14 -18.64 5.34
N VAL A 100 -3.28 -19.21 4.98
CA VAL A 100 -3.49 -20.67 5.04
C VAL A 100 -2.45 -21.41 4.20
N PRO A 101 -2.29 -21.17 2.87
CA PRO A 101 -1.32 -21.93 2.08
C PRO A 101 0.13 -21.46 2.29
N VAL A 102 0.38 -20.17 2.49
CA VAL A 102 1.74 -19.62 2.54
C VAL A 102 2.40 -19.84 3.91
N VAL A 103 1.62 -19.68 4.99
CA VAL A 103 2.16 -19.69 6.36
C VAL A 103 1.81 -20.95 7.13
N GLU A 104 0.60 -21.47 6.96
CA GLU A 104 0.09 -22.58 7.77
C GLU A 104 0.27 -23.94 7.10
N GLY A 105 0.53 -23.97 5.80
CA GLY A 105 0.75 -25.20 5.04
C GLY A 105 -0.54 -25.94 4.68
N GLY A 106 -1.68 -25.23 4.71
CA GLY A 106 -2.96 -25.74 4.24
C GLY A 106 -3.17 -25.52 2.75
N ASP A 107 -4.33 -25.93 2.26
CA ASP A 107 -4.75 -25.69 0.88
C ASP A 107 -5.67 -24.48 0.78
N SER A 108 -5.65 -23.79 -0.36
CA SER A 108 -6.62 -22.78 -0.74
C SER A 108 -7.14 -23.06 -2.14
N PRO A 109 -8.46 -22.96 -2.37
CA PRO A 109 -9.03 -23.12 -3.71
C PRO A 109 -8.69 -21.94 -4.64
N LEU A 110 -8.26 -20.79 -4.09
CA LEU A 110 -7.71 -19.68 -4.87
C LEU A 110 -6.29 -20.03 -5.31
N LEU A 111 -6.04 -19.99 -6.60
CA LEU A 111 -4.73 -20.31 -7.16
C LEU A 111 -3.72 -19.24 -6.75
N ILE A 112 -2.74 -19.64 -5.95
CA ILE A 112 -1.65 -18.78 -5.48
C ILE A 112 -0.35 -19.29 -6.09
N HIS A 113 0.15 -18.60 -7.08
CA HIS A 113 1.34 -19.06 -7.81
C HIS A 113 2.66 -18.64 -7.17
N LEU A 114 2.68 -17.55 -6.43
CA LEU A 114 3.91 -16.92 -5.98
C LEU A 114 3.95 -16.79 -4.44
N TYR A 115 4.27 -17.89 -3.76
CA TYR A 115 4.39 -17.92 -2.30
C TYR A 115 5.52 -17.03 -1.75
N ASP A 116 6.52 -16.74 -2.57
CA ASP A 116 7.66 -15.89 -2.26
C ASP A 116 7.54 -14.46 -2.82
N ASN A 117 6.33 -13.98 -2.99
CA ASN A 117 6.01 -12.60 -3.35
C ASN A 117 6.37 -11.62 -2.20
N PRO A 118 6.46 -10.29 -2.41
CA PRO A 118 6.90 -9.33 -1.39
C PRO A 118 6.26 -9.50 -0.02
N PRO A 119 7.04 -9.52 1.08
CA PRO A 119 6.56 -9.88 2.42
C PRO A 119 5.88 -8.70 3.13
N LEU A 120 4.78 -8.20 2.61
CA LEU A 120 4.12 -6.98 3.07
C LEU A 120 2.99 -7.21 4.10
N PHE A 121 2.71 -8.44 4.51
CA PHE A 121 1.64 -8.75 5.46
C PHE A 121 1.70 -7.92 6.75
N ALA A 122 2.88 -7.83 7.38
CA ALA A 122 3.04 -7.09 8.62
C ALA A 122 2.77 -5.59 8.47
N TRP A 123 3.07 -5.02 7.29
CA TRP A 123 2.76 -3.62 6.99
C TRP A 123 1.24 -3.41 6.87
N CYS A 124 0.53 -4.31 6.20
CA CYS A 124 -0.92 -4.24 6.10
C CYS A 124 -1.61 -4.38 7.45
N GLU A 125 -1.21 -5.36 8.26
CA GLU A 125 -1.79 -5.59 9.58
C GLU A 125 -1.50 -4.43 10.54
N TRP A 126 -0.32 -3.80 10.45
CA TRP A 126 -0.04 -2.58 11.19
C TRP A 126 -0.96 -1.43 10.79
N ARG A 127 -1.16 -1.19 9.49
CA ARG A 127 -2.05 -0.12 8.97
C ARG A 127 -3.51 -0.39 9.32
N HIS A 128 -3.94 -1.64 9.25
CA HIS A 128 -5.27 -2.05 9.69
C HIS A 128 -5.47 -1.82 11.18
N TRP A 129 -4.52 -2.25 12.02
CA TRP A 129 -4.55 -1.99 13.46
C TRP A 129 -4.64 -0.50 13.77
N GLN A 130 -3.80 0.31 13.16
CA GLN A 130 -3.79 1.76 13.38
C GLN A 130 -5.14 2.39 13.02
N PHE A 131 -5.74 1.96 11.90
CA PHE A 131 -6.99 2.52 11.40
C PHE A 131 -8.22 2.01 12.15
N HIS A 132 -8.28 0.73 12.51
CA HIS A 132 -9.47 0.10 13.10
C HIS A 132 -9.35 -0.23 14.60
N GLY A 133 -8.14 -0.42 15.13
CA GLY A 133 -7.94 -0.85 16.51
C GLY A 133 -8.50 -2.25 16.80
N ASP A 134 -8.56 -3.13 15.81
CA ASP A 134 -9.12 -4.47 15.92
C ASP A 134 -8.26 -5.38 16.81
N ARG A 135 -8.62 -5.43 18.10
CA ARG A 135 -7.91 -6.24 19.09
C ARG A 135 -8.07 -7.74 18.86
N ALA A 136 -9.21 -8.17 18.33
CA ALA A 136 -9.47 -9.59 18.10
C ALA A 136 -8.55 -10.11 17.00
N ARG A 137 -8.47 -9.37 15.87
CA ARG A 137 -7.53 -9.68 14.80
C ARG A 137 -6.08 -9.62 15.24
N LEU A 138 -5.69 -8.58 15.99
CA LEU A 138 -4.32 -8.44 16.51
C LEU A 138 -3.93 -9.67 17.35
N GLN A 139 -4.79 -10.11 18.26
CA GLN A 139 -4.55 -11.30 19.06
C GLN A 139 -4.45 -12.57 18.20
N GLU A 140 -5.32 -12.72 17.23
CA GLU A 140 -5.36 -13.89 16.35
C GLU A 140 -4.07 -14.03 15.54
N ILE A 141 -3.69 -12.97 14.79
CA ILE A 141 -2.55 -13.03 13.87
C ILE A 141 -1.19 -13.04 14.58
N LEU A 142 -1.08 -12.33 15.72
CA LEU A 142 0.19 -12.10 16.37
C LEU A 142 0.47 -13.08 17.53
N GLN A 143 -0.55 -13.35 18.36
CA GLN A 143 -0.36 -14.13 19.59
C GLN A 143 -0.75 -15.60 19.43
N LYS A 144 -1.93 -15.89 18.84
CA LYS A 144 -2.41 -17.28 18.72
C LYS A 144 -1.79 -18.03 17.56
N ARG A 145 -1.94 -17.50 16.33
CA ARG A 145 -1.45 -18.15 15.09
C ARG A 145 -0.01 -17.77 14.76
N ARG A 146 0.48 -16.64 15.26
CA ARG A 146 1.84 -16.11 15.02
C ARG A 146 2.16 -15.99 13.53
N LEU A 147 1.20 -15.56 12.73
CA LEU A 147 1.29 -15.58 11.27
C LEU A 147 2.43 -14.74 10.74
N LEU A 148 2.59 -13.53 11.28
CA LEU A 148 3.61 -12.58 10.82
C LEU A 148 5.02 -13.04 11.17
N GLN A 149 5.22 -13.57 12.38
CA GLN A 149 6.50 -14.11 12.83
C GLN A 149 6.88 -15.34 12.02
N ARG A 150 5.92 -16.23 11.74
CA ARG A 150 6.12 -17.44 10.93
C ARG A 150 6.41 -17.09 9.48
N HIS A 151 5.70 -16.12 8.91
CA HIS A 151 5.96 -15.63 7.55
C HIS A 151 7.36 -15.00 7.42
N TYR A 152 7.75 -14.18 8.41
CA TYR A 152 9.09 -13.60 8.45
C TYR A 152 10.18 -14.69 8.46
N ALA A 153 10.01 -15.71 9.32
CA ALA A 153 10.94 -16.82 9.39
C ALA A 153 10.97 -17.65 8.10
N TRP A 154 9.79 -17.90 7.51
CA TRP A 154 9.65 -18.60 6.25
C TRP A 154 10.34 -17.85 5.10
N PHE A 155 10.21 -16.52 5.03
CA PHE A 155 10.86 -15.71 4.00
C PHE A 155 12.38 -15.73 4.17
N ALA A 156 12.88 -15.65 5.39
CA ALA A 156 14.32 -15.67 5.70
C ALA A 156 14.97 -17.04 5.50
N ALA A 157 14.22 -18.13 5.66
CA ALA A 157 14.73 -19.49 5.52
C ALA A 157 13.66 -20.40 4.91
N PRO A 158 13.32 -20.22 3.64
CA PRO A 158 12.26 -20.97 3.00
C PRO A 158 12.58 -22.48 2.94
N PRO A 159 11.61 -23.33 3.30
CA PRO A 159 11.80 -24.77 3.22
C PRO A 159 12.11 -25.21 1.78
N THR A 160 13.11 -26.06 1.64
CA THR A 160 13.43 -26.66 0.33
C THR A 160 12.34 -27.60 -0.14
N GLY A 161 11.92 -27.50 -1.39
CA GLY A 161 11.01 -28.44 -2.05
C GLY A 161 9.52 -28.20 -1.89
N THR A 162 9.09 -27.14 -1.18
CA THR A 162 7.65 -26.85 -0.95
C THR A 162 7.07 -25.80 -1.90
N ARG A 163 7.83 -25.34 -2.89
CA ARG A 163 7.43 -24.26 -3.78
C ARG A 163 7.21 -24.75 -5.20
N PRO A 164 6.08 -24.43 -5.82
CA PRO A 164 5.93 -24.62 -7.24
C PRO A 164 6.91 -23.71 -7.99
N GLN A 165 7.65 -24.27 -8.93
CA GLN A 165 8.41 -23.51 -9.92
C GLN A 165 7.52 -23.28 -11.13
N ALA A 166 7.36 -22.02 -11.54
CA ALA A 166 6.63 -21.69 -12.76
C ALA A 166 7.42 -22.14 -14.00
N SER A 167 8.76 -22.20 -13.91
CA SER A 167 9.63 -22.76 -14.92
C SER A 167 10.88 -23.42 -14.32
N PRO A 168 11.50 -24.40 -15.03
CA PRO A 168 12.73 -25.06 -14.55
C PRO A 168 13.92 -24.11 -14.35
N ASN A 169 13.89 -22.93 -14.97
CA ASN A 169 14.97 -21.96 -14.90
C ASN A 169 14.71 -20.86 -13.86
N GLU A 170 13.57 -20.89 -13.19
CA GLU A 170 13.19 -19.89 -12.21
C GLU A 170 13.96 -20.07 -10.91
N VAL A 171 14.53 -18.97 -10.42
CA VAL A 171 15.21 -18.95 -9.13
C VAL A 171 14.22 -18.62 -8.04
N LEU A 172 13.98 -19.55 -7.15
CA LEU A 172 13.17 -19.32 -5.95
C LEU A 172 13.91 -18.40 -4.99
N LEU A 173 13.14 -17.68 -4.16
CA LEU A 173 13.69 -16.90 -3.07
C LEU A 173 14.59 -17.79 -2.18
N ALA A 174 15.81 -17.34 -1.96
CA ALA A 174 16.75 -18.00 -1.08
C ALA A 174 17.73 -17.01 -0.45
N PRO A 175 18.03 -17.12 0.85
CA PRO A 175 19.16 -16.44 1.44
C PRO A 175 20.44 -16.81 0.69
N ALA A 176 21.31 -15.84 0.47
CA ALA A 176 22.58 -16.06 -0.20
C ALA A 176 23.63 -15.06 0.31
N ILE A 177 24.90 -15.37 0.06
CA ILE A 177 26.04 -14.51 0.41
C ILE A 177 26.83 -14.28 -0.88
N ALA A 178 27.07 -13.02 -1.20
CA ALA A 178 27.90 -12.65 -2.34
C ALA A 178 29.39 -12.98 -2.09
N GLY A 179 30.16 -13.02 -3.15
CA GLY A 179 31.60 -13.39 -3.07
C GLY A 179 32.47 -12.50 -2.17
N ASN A 180 32.02 -11.28 -1.87
CA ASN A 180 32.66 -10.37 -0.91
C ASN A 180 32.15 -10.53 0.54
N GLY A 181 31.20 -11.46 0.79
CA GLY A 181 30.63 -11.70 2.11
C GLY A 181 29.31 -10.96 2.37
N ALA A 182 28.79 -10.15 1.44
CA ALA A 182 27.53 -9.43 1.62
C ALA A 182 26.35 -10.42 1.70
N PRO A 183 25.53 -10.37 2.77
CA PRO A 183 24.34 -11.22 2.89
C PRO A 183 23.14 -10.58 2.20
N GLY A 184 22.18 -11.41 1.75
CA GLY A 184 20.93 -10.95 1.15
C GLY A 184 20.08 -12.10 0.63
N PHE A 185 19.20 -11.78 -0.31
CA PHE A 185 18.29 -12.75 -0.91
C PHE A 185 18.47 -12.77 -2.43
N ARG A 186 18.48 -13.98 -2.99
CA ARG A 186 18.28 -14.20 -4.42
C ARG A 186 16.78 -14.25 -4.68
N TRP A 187 16.36 -13.71 -5.81
CA TRP A 187 14.95 -13.63 -6.16
C TRP A 187 14.76 -13.64 -7.68
N TRP A 188 13.50 -13.66 -8.14
CA TRP A 188 13.15 -13.57 -9.55
C TRP A 188 12.33 -12.31 -9.82
N GLY A 189 12.38 -11.77 -11.04
CA GLY A 189 11.72 -10.51 -11.40
C GLY A 189 10.23 -10.52 -11.09
N ASN A 190 9.49 -11.48 -11.63
CA ASN A 190 8.04 -11.58 -11.41
C ASN A 190 7.66 -11.87 -9.94
N ARG A 191 8.55 -12.47 -9.15
CA ARG A 191 8.31 -12.72 -7.72
C ARG A 191 8.53 -11.50 -6.87
N SER A 192 9.39 -10.58 -7.33
CA SER A 192 9.56 -9.27 -6.70
C SER A 192 8.40 -8.30 -6.97
N GLY A 193 7.46 -8.66 -7.84
CA GLY A 193 6.41 -7.79 -8.36
C GLY A 193 6.86 -6.89 -9.52
N MET A 194 8.14 -6.99 -9.97
CA MET A 194 8.70 -6.16 -11.05
C MET A 194 9.13 -7.00 -12.25
N ASP A 195 8.17 -7.54 -12.97
CA ASP A 195 8.33 -8.68 -13.90
C ASP A 195 9.41 -8.52 -14.97
N ASN A 196 9.39 -7.44 -15.73
CA ASN A 196 10.34 -7.21 -16.84
C ASN A 196 11.41 -6.17 -16.51
N THR A 197 11.66 -5.92 -15.23
CA THR A 197 12.72 -5.00 -14.78
C THR A 197 14.09 -5.40 -15.34
N PRO A 198 14.97 -4.47 -15.74
CA PRO A 198 16.32 -4.80 -16.22
C PRO A 198 17.33 -5.10 -15.11
N ARG A 199 16.90 -5.24 -13.86
CA ARG A 199 17.73 -5.59 -12.72
C ARG A 199 18.48 -6.91 -13.00
N GLY A 200 19.75 -6.97 -12.63
CA GLY A 200 20.58 -8.14 -12.88
C GLY A 200 21.17 -8.26 -14.29
N ARG A 201 20.86 -7.35 -15.25
CA ARG A 201 21.43 -7.42 -16.61
C ARG A 201 22.96 -7.47 -16.64
N SER A 202 23.64 -6.75 -15.72
CA SER A 202 25.11 -6.74 -15.61
C SER A 202 25.70 -7.96 -14.90
N ALA A 203 24.87 -8.75 -14.22
CA ALA A 203 25.28 -9.92 -13.44
C ALA A 203 24.90 -11.25 -14.09
N GLY A 204 24.27 -11.25 -15.25
CA GLY A 204 23.85 -12.46 -15.94
C GLY A 204 22.44 -12.96 -15.61
N GLY A 205 21.60 -12.11 -15.00
CA GLY A 205 20.18 -12.37 -14.76
C GLY A 205 19.75 -12.25 -13.31
N TYR A 206 18.45 -12.36 -13.08
CA TYR A 206 17.78 -12.14 -11.79
C TYR A 206 18.34 -13.02 -10.66
N GLY A 207 18.62 -14.29 -10.92
CA GLY A 207 19.16 -15.23 -9.93
C GLY A 207 20.64 -15.00 -9.60
N GLN A 208 21.30 -14.07 -10.24
CA GLN A 208 22.72 -13.75 -10.06
C GLN A 208 22.94 -12.44 -9.27
N ILE A 209 21.87 -11.92 -8.65
CA ILE A 209 21.95 -10.73 -7.80
C ILE A 209 21.33 -11.00 -6.42
N LEU A 210 21.76 -10.21 -5.44
CA LEU A 210 21.11 -10.04 -4.15
C LEU A 210 20.21 -8.81 -4.24
N TRP A 211 18.94 -8.98 -3.96
CA TRP A 211 17.89 -7.98 -4.14
C TRP A 211 17.78 -7.04 -2.95
N VAL A 212 17.96 -5.74 -3.19
CA VAL A 212 17.92 -4.70 -2.15
C VAL A 212 16.53 -4.57 -1.52
N ASP A 213 15.48 -4.65 -2.32
CA ASP A 213 14.10 -4.55 -1.87
C ASP A 213 13.67 -5.75 -1.02
N ALA A 214 14.08 -6.97 -1.35
CA ALA A 214 13.77 -8.14 -0.55
C ALA A 214 14.23 -7.99 0.91
N LEU A 215 15.47 -7.51 1.11
CA LEU A 215 16.01 -7.28 2.46
C LEU A 215 15.34 -6.06 3.14
N ALA A 216 15.04 -5.00 2.38
CA ALA A 216 14.38 -3.81 2.91
C ALA A 216 12.92 -4.09 3.32
N GLN A 217 12.19 -4.90 2.57
CA GLN A 217 10.83 -5.34 2.90
C GLN A 217 10.81 -6.27 4.12
N GLN A 218 11.83 -7.11 4.30
CA GLN A 218 12.01 -7.86 5.54
C GLN A 218 12.27 -6.93 6.74
N ALA A 219 13.08 -5.88 6.56
CA ALA A 219 13.27 -4.87 7.60
C ALA A 219 11.95 -4.16 7.94
N LEU A 220 11.15 -3.77 6.93
CA LEU A 220 9.83 -3.18 7.13
C LEU A 220 8.90 -4.14 7.90
N SER A 221 8.90 -5.43 7.55
CA SER A 221 8.12 -6.45 8.25
C SER A 221 8.51 -6.54 9.73
N ALA A 222 9.81 -6.61 10.05
CA ALA A 222 10.30 -6.64 11.43
C ALA A 222 9.87 -5.37 12.20
N ARG A 223 9.98 -4.19 11.58
CA ARG A 223 9.53 -2.91 12.16
C ARG A 223 8.04 -2.92 12.49
N CYS A 224 7.20 -3.41 11.57
CA CYS A 224 5.76 -3.47 11.76
C CYS A 224 5.37 -4.51 12.82
N ILE A 225 6.01 -5.68 12.85
CA ILE A 225 5.80 -6.68 13.91
C ILE A 225 6.17 -6.09 15.27
N ALA A 226 7.28 -5.35 15.38
CA ALA A 226 7.65 -4.68 16.63
C ALA A 226 6.59 -3.69 17.11
N LYS A 227 6.01 -2.89 16.20
CA LYS A 227 4.91 -1.97 16.51
C LYS A 227 3.66 -2.72 16.97
N LEU A 228 3.28 -3.80 16.32
CA LEU A 228 2.14 -4.64 16.68
C LEU A 228 2.35 -5.33 18.03
N CYS A 229 3.55 -5.85 18.30
CA CYS A 229 3.91 -6.41 19.62
C CYS A 229 3.77 -5.37 20.74
N ARG A 230 4.21 -4.13 20.52
CA ARG A 230 3.98 -3.05 21.52
C ARG A 230 2.50 -2.77 21.72
N ALA A 231 1.72 -2.72 20.66
CA ALA A 231 0.27 -2.52 20.73
C ALA A 231 -0.43 -3.65 21.49
N ALA A 232 0.10 -4.88 21.40
CA ALA A 232 -0.37 -6.06 22.13
C ALA A 232 0.15 -6.14 23.57
N GLY A 233 1.07 -5.26 24.00
CA GLY A 233 1.70 -5.30 25.32
C GLY A 233 2.89 -6.25 25.44
N GLU A 234 3.38 -6.81 24.33
CA GLU A 234 4.47 -7.80 24.27
C GLU A 234 5.85 -7.10 24.15
N ALA A 235 6.22 -6.35 25.20
CA ALA A 235 7.40 -5.46 25.16
C ALA A 235 8.72 -6.19 24.88
N GLN A 236 8.90 -7.41 25.41
CA GLN A 236 10.12 -8.20 25.22
C GLN A 236 10.22 -8.67 23.76
N GLU A 237 9.14 -9.16 23.19
CA GLU A 237 9.11 -9.59 21.79
C GLU A 237 9.28 -8.39 20.84
N ALA A 238 8.66 -7.25 21.14
CA ALA A 238 8.87 -6.01 20.40
C ALA A 238 10.34 -5.61 20.33
N ALA A 239 11.10 -5.72 21.44
CA ALA A 239 12.53 -5.43 21.46
C ALA A 239 13.35 -6.38 20.57
N GLN A 240 12.96 -7.65 20.47
CA GLN A 240 13.61 -8.64 19.58
C GLN A 240 13.40 -8.25 18.11
N TRP A 241 12.17 -7.87 17.73
CA TRP A 241 11.85 -7.45 16.37
C TRP A 241 12.51 -6.12 16.00
N GLU A 242 12.68 -5.21 16.94
CA GLU A 242 13.48 -4.00 16.73
C GLU A 242 14.95 -4.29 16.50
N ALA A 243 15.50 -5.28 17.18
CA ALA A 243 16.86 -5.72 16.95
C ALA A 243 17.01 -6.32 15.54
N ALA A 244 16.04 -7.13 15.09
CA ALA A 244 16.02 -7.65 13.72
C ALA A 244 15.92 -6.54 12.66
N TRP A 245 15.05 -5.56 12.88
CA TRP A 245 14.94 -4.37 12.03
C TRP A 245 16.25 -3.60 11.93
N ARG A 246 16.91 -3.32 13.06
CA ARG A 246 18.22 -2.63 13.08
C ARG A 246 19.31 -3.42 12.37
N ALA A 247 19.39 -4.73 12.61
CA ALA A 247 20.40 -5.58 11.97
C ALA A 247 20.25 -5.62 10.44
N ALA A 248 19.01 -5.68 9.93
CA ALA A 248 18.74 -5.57 8.50
C ALA A 248 19.14 -4.19 7.95
N GLY A 249 18.88 -3.11 8.71
CA GLY A 249 19.29 -1.75 8.37
C GLY A 249 20.81 -1.59 8.33
N GLU A 250 21.54 -2.13 9.31
CA GLU A 250 23.01 -2.15 9.34
C GLU A 250 23.57 -2.88 8.11
N THR A 251 22.98 -4.02 7.76
CA THR A 251 23.37 -4.78 6.57
C THR A 251 23.16 -3.98 5.29
N LEU A 252 21.98 -3.39 5.10
CA LEU A 252 21.69 -2.58 3.91
C LEU A 252 22.64 -1.38 3.80
N ASN A 253 22.87 -0.69 4.91
CA ASN A 253 23.74 0.47 4.93
C ASN A 253 25.23 0.13 4.74
N ALA A 254 25.67 -1.06 5.15
CA ALA A 254 27.05 -1.48 5.02
C ALA A 254 27.39 -2.00 3.62
N TRP A 255 26.45 -2.68 2.96
CA TRP A 255 26.74 -3.45 1.76
C TRP A 255 26.09 -2.92 0.48
N TYR A 256 24.86 -2.38 0.55
CA TYR A 256 24.05 -2.03 -0.62
C TYR A 256 24.12 -0.56 -1.00
N TRP A 257 24.64 0.28 -0.11
CA TRP A 257 24.80 1.71 -0.36
C TRP A 257 26.04 2.00 -1.20
N ASP A 258 25.86 2.65 -2.33
CA ASP A 258 26.97 3.19 -3.13
C ASP A 258 27.24 4.64 -2.74
N GLU A 259 28.42 4.87 -2.17
CA GLU A 259 28.80 6.20 -1.67
C GLU A 259 29.06 7.21 -2.79
N ALA A 260 29.46 6.76 -3.97
CA ALA A 260 29.71 7.66 -5.10
C ALA A 260 28.41 8.21 -5.67
N ASP A 261 27.42 7.32 -5.92
CA ASP A 261 26.14 7.70 -6.51
C ASP A 261 25.15 8.22 -5.46
N GLY A 262 25.27 7.85 -4.19
CA GLY A 262 24.29 8.17 -3.17
C GLY A 262 22.99 7.39 -3.35
N PHE A 263 23.10 6.10 -3.69
CA PHE A 263 22.00 5.24 -4.07
C PHE A 263 22.16 3.83 -3.53
N TYR A 264 21.05 3.10 -3.30
CA TYR A 264 21.09 1.67 -2.96
C TYR A 264 20.96 0.83 -4.22
N TYR A 265 21.85 -0.14 -4.38
CA TYR A 265 21.86 -1.05 -5.53
C TYR A 265 21.72 -2.50 -5.11
N ASP A 266 21.20 -3.32 -6.01
CA ASP A 266 21.39 -4.77 -5.95
C ASP A 266 22.89 -5.11 -6.06
N LEU A 267 23.27 -6.26 -5.51
CA LEU A 267 24.66 -6.70 -5.55
C LEU A 267 24.83 -7.94 -6.43
N ALA A 268 25.82 -7.96 -7.27
CA ALA A 268 26.18 -9.16 -8.03
C ALA A 268 26.60 -10.29 -7.09
N LEU A 269 25.99 -11.47 -7.23
CA LEU A 269 26.26 -12.62 -6.35
C LEU A 269 27.72 -13.07 -6.40
N VAL A 270 28.35 -13.01 -7.58
CA VAL A 270 29.70 -13.51 -7.80
C VAL A 270 30.75 -12.75 -7.01
N ASN A 271 30.60 -11.44 -6.79
CA ASN A 271 31.65 -10.60 -6.21
C ASN A 271 31.14 -9.48 -5.31
N GLY A 272 29.83 -9.31 -5.14
CA GLY A 272 29.22 -8.25 -4.35
C GLY A 272 29.34 -6.84 -4.95
N ALA A 273 29.66 -6.73 -6.24
CA ALA A 273 29.72 -5.43 -6.91
C ALA A 273 28.31 -4.86 -7.11
N PRO A 274 28.12 -3.52 -7.01
CA PRO A 274 26.82 -2.90 -7.28
C PRO A 274 26.35 -3.13 -8.71
N CYS A 275 25.12 -3.62 -8.88
CA CYS A 275 24.43 -3.68 -10.16
C CYS A 275 23.76 -2.33 -10.41
N ARG A 276 24.44 -1.45 -11.16
CA ARG A 276 24.05 -0.05 -11.36
C ARG A 276 22.83 0.09 -12.29
N VAL A 277 21.68 -0.39 -11.81
CA VAL A 277 20.36 -0.19 -12.41
C VAL A 277 19.52 0.54 -11.37
N LYS A 278 19.23 1.82 -11.61
CA LYS A 278 18.42 2.62 -10.69
C LYS A 278 16.95 2.33 -10.91
N THR A 279 16.33 1.66 -9.98
CA THR A 279 14.89 1.39 -10.00
C THR A 279 14.18 1.97 -8.79
N ILE A 280 12.86 2.11 -8.89
CA ILE A 280 11.99 2.55 -7.80
C ILE A 280 12.06 1.63 -6.58
N ALA A 281 12.45 0.36 -6.75
CA ALA A 281 12.65 -0.60 -5.66
C ALA A 281 13.74 -0.18 -4.66
N SER A 282 14.71 0.62 -5.09
CA SER A 282 15.79 1.13 -4.25
C SER A 282 15.34 2.13 -3.18
N PHE A 283 14.07 2.53 -3.17
CA PHE A 283 13.47 3.38 -2.13
C PHE A 283 12.79 2.59 -1.01
N TRP A 284 12.67 1.26 -1.10
CA TRP A 284 12.21 0.43 0.01
C TRP A 284 13.01 0.59 1.31
N PRO A 285 14.36 0.80 1.30
CA PRO A 285 15.10 1.15 2.51
C PRO A 285 14.57 2.40 3.21
N LEU A 286 14.13 3.43 2.44
CA LEU A 286 13.52 4.64 3.01
C LEU A 286 12.18 4.32 3.69
N ALA A 287 11.32 3.54 3.03
CA ALA A 287 10.03 3.08 3.60
C ALA A 287 10.22 2.18 4.83
N ALA A 288 11.29 1.39 4.88
CA ALA A 288 11.65 0.61 6.06
C ALA A 288 12.17 1.47 7.24
N GLY A 289 12.46 2.75 7.00
CA GLY A 289 12.94 3.68 8.03
C GLY A 289 14.35 3.37 8.53
N ILE A 290 15.23 2.83 7.65
CA ILE A 290 16.58 2.40 8.00
C ILE A 290 17.68 3.28 7.40
N VAL A 291 17.30 4.26 6.58
CA VAL A 291 18.26 5.13 5.89
C VAL A 291 18.72 6.25 6.82
N PRO A 292 20.02 6.43 7.07
CA PRO A 292 20.54 7.55 7.83
C PRO A 292 20.18 8.91 7.21
N PRO A 293 19.98 9.97 8.00
CA PRO A 293 19.46 11.26 7.50
C PRO A 293 20.31 11.91 6.40
N ASP A 294 21.63 11.76 6.43
CA ASP A 294 22.54 12.25 5.40
C ASP A 294 22.40 11.48 4.09
N ARG A 295 22.26 10.15 4.15
CA ARG A 295 21.98 9.30 3.00
C ARG A 295 20.57 9.51 2.46
N ALA A 296 19.59 9.72 3.33
CA ALA A 296 18.21 10.03 2.92
C ALA A 296 18.17 11.28 2.04
N ARG A 297 18.86 12.36 2.42
CA ARG A 297 18.95 13.58 1.58
C ARG A 297 19.53 13.30 0.19
N ARG A 298 20.58 12.46 0.09
CA ARG A 298 21.17 12.10 -1.19
C ARG A 298 20.26 11.21 -2.02
N LEU A 299 19.64 10.21 -1.40
CA LEU A 299 18.67 9.34 -2.06
C LEU A 299 17.47 10.11 -2.59
N ILE A 300 16.93 11.05 -1.82
CA ILE A 300 15.79 11.91 -2.20
C ILE A 300 16.18 12.89 -3.33
N ALA A 301 17.44 13.26 -3.47
CA ALA A 301 17.87 14.08 -4.60
C ALA A 301 17.60 13.40 -5.96
N HIS A 302 17.68 12.07 -6.05
CA HIS A 302 17.30 11.29 -7.24
C HIS A 302 15.81 11.41 -7.54
N LEU A 303 14.95 11.44 -6.51
CA LEU A 303 13.49 11.65 -6.68
C LEU A 303 13.18 13.07 -7.21
N ARG A 304 13.99 14.06 -6.88
CA ARG A 304 13.82 15.43 -7.38
C ARG A 304 14.38 15.65 -8.79
N ASN A 305 15.31 14.78 -9.22
CA ASN A 305 15.96 14.90 -10.51
C ASN A 305 15.03 14.51 -11.66
N PRO A 306 14.64 15.42 -12.57
CA PRO A 306 13.75 15.10 -13.69
C PRO A 306 14.40 14.16 -14.73
N ALA A 307 15.73 14.06 -14.77
CA ALA A 307 16.44 13.09 -15.61
C ALA A 307 16.43 11.66 -15.02
N GLU A 308 15.93 11.48 -13.81
CA GLU A 308 15.85 10.20 -13.13
C GLU A 308 14.38 9.90 -12.75
N PHE A 309 13.97 10.16 -11.51
CA PHE A 309 12.63 9.80 -11.00
C PHE A 309 11.69 11.00 -10.85
N GLY A 310 12.18 12.23 -11.02
CA GLY A 310 11.39 13.46 -10.85
C GLY A 310 10.58 13.84 -12.09
N GLY A 311 10.26 15.15 -12.19
CA GLY A 311 9.59 15.72 -13.36
C GLY A 311 8.08 15.81 -13.24
N ARG A 312 7.42 16.08 -14.38
CA ARG A 312 5.97 16.27 -14.45
C ARG A 312 5.20 15.00 -14.08
N ARG A 313 5.64 13.85 -14.59
CA ARG A 313 5.11 12.53 -14.28
C ARG A 313 6.17 11.78 -13.46
N PRO A 314 6.13 11.91 -12.13
CA PRO A 314 7.19 11.41 -11.26
C PRO A 314 7.08 9.91 -11.03
N LEU A 315 8.15 9.35 -10.48
CA LEU A 315 8.23 7.98 -9.98
C LEU A 315 8.08 6.90 -11.06
N PRO A 316 8.77 7.03 -12.22
CA PRO A 316 8.86 5.88 -13.13
C PRO A 316 9.52 4.70 -12.43
N SER A 317 9.18 3.49 -12.82
CA SER A 317 9.72 2.26 -12.24
C SER A 317 11.22 2.06 -12.48
N LEU A 318 11.73 2.61 -13.57
CA LEU A 318 13.15 2.65 -13.96
C LEU A 318 13.56 4.10 -14.16
N SER A 319 14.78 4.45 -13.76
CA SER A 319 15.32 5.79 -13.94
C SER A 319 15.40 6.17 -15.42
N ARG A 320 15.07 7.42 -15.75
CA ARG A 320 15.06 7.92 -17.15
C ARG A 320 16.46 7.94 -17.79
N ASP A 321 17.53 8.00 -17.00
CA ASP A 321 18.91 7.93 -17.47
C ASP A 321 19.40 6.50 -17.73
N ASP A 322 18.58 5.48 -17.48
CA ASP A 322 18.95 4.09 -17.74
C ASP A 322 18.78 3.74 -19.23
N PRO A 323 19.75 3.02 -19.86
CA PRO A 323 19.67 2.67 -21.28
C PRO A 323 18.49 1.75 -21.65
N ASP A 324 17.91 1.03 -20.69
CA ASP A 324 16.73 0.18 -20.90
C ASP A 324 15.41 0.92 -20.62
N TYR A 325 15.45 2.21 -20.27
CA TYR A 325 14.26 3.01 -20.08
C TYR A 325 13.46 3.16 -21.36
N ASP A 326 12.19 2.80 -21.35
CA ASP A 326 11.29 3.00 -22.47
C ASP A 326 10.65 4.39 -22.44
N ALA A 327 11.25 5.33 -23.16
CA ALA A 327 10.76 6.70 -23.25
C ALA A 327 9.49 6.87 -24.11
N GLN A 328 8.95 5.80 -24.72
CA GLN A 328 7.75 5.88 -25.55
C GLN A 328 6.49 5.55 -24.78
N THR A 329 6.50 4.45 -24.04
CA THR A 329 5.30 3.93 -23.38
C THR A 329 5.53 3.64 -21.91
N GLY A 330 6.79 3.52 -21.46
CA GLY A 330 7.18 3.06 -20.13
C GLY A 330 7.25 1.54 -20.02
N GLU A 331 6.86 0.79 -21.05
CA GLU A 331 6.85 -0.68 -21.22
C GLU A 331 6.95 -1.46 -19.90
N TYR A 332 5.85 -1.43 -19.15
CA TYR A 332 5.67 -2.14 -17.88
C TYR A 332 6.68 -1.66 -16.79
N TRP A 333 7.59 -2.50 -16.30
CA TRP A 333 8.60 -2.13 -15.30
C TRP A 333 9.88 -1.51 -15.90
N ARG A 334 9.81 -1.06 -17.15
CA ARG A 334 10.90 -0.36 -17.83
C ARG A 334 10.64 1.15 -17.96
N GLY A 335 9.84 1.71 -17.07
CA GLY A 335 9.58 3.14 -16.99
C GLY A 335 8.16 3.56 -16.64
N ALA A 336 7.17 2.65 -16.60
CA ALA A 336 5.82 3.00 -16.19
C ALA A 336 5.75 3.48 -14.73
N ILE A 337 4.74 4.32 -14.44
CA ILE A 337 4.36 4.71 -13.08
C ILE A 337 3.42 3.64 -12.54
N TRP A 338 3.81 3.03 -11.44
CA TRP A 338 3.06 2.01 -10.72
C TRP A 338 2.58 2.55 -9.39
N LEU A 339 1.28 2.48 -9.16
CA LEU A 339 0.69 3.06 -7.93
C LEU A 339 1.20 2.40 -6.64
N PRO A 340 1.48 1.08 -6.56
CA PRO A 340 2.04 0.48 -5.35
C PRO A 340 3.40 1.06 -4.98
N THR A 341 4.32 1.17 -5.93
CA THR A 341 5.65 1.72 -5.65
C THR A 341 5.61 3.24 -5.47
N ALA A 342 4.73 3.93 -6.19
CA ALA A 342 4.51 5.36 -5.98
C ALA A 342 3.93 5.64 -4.58
N TYR A 343 2.97 4.84 -4.13
CA TYR A 343 2.40 4.93 -2.78
C TYR A 343 3.49 4.70 -1.71
N MET A 344 4.28 3.65 -1.88
CA MET A 344 5.41 3.37 -0.98
C MET A 344 6.38 4.57 -0.88
N VAL A 345 6.76 5.20 -2.00
CA VAL A 345 7.67 6.35 -1.99
C VAL A 345 7.02 7.57 -1.35
N VAL A 346 5.76 7.87 -1.65
CA VAL A 346 5.02 9.00 -1.07
C VAL A 346 4.90 8.86 0.45
N GLU A 347 4.57 7.67 0.94
CA GLU A 347 4.52 7.39 2.38
C GLU A 347 5.90 7.53 3.04
N ALA A 348 6.95 7.00 2.40
CA ALA A 348 8.31 7.12 2.90
C ALA A 348 8.80 8.57 2.97
N LEU A 349 8.47 9.40 1.98
CA LEU A 349 8.80 10.83 1.98
C LEU A 349 8.12 11.58 3.13
N ASP A 350 6.84 11.31 3.39
CA ASP A 350 6.13 11.94 4.51
C ASP A 350 6.75 11.55 5.86
N GLU A 351 7.11 10.26 6.01
CA GLU A 351 7.72 9.75 7.24
C GLU A 351 9.09 10.40 7.55
N VAL A 352 9.86 10.77 6.54
CA VAL A 352 11.15 11.46 6.73
C VAL A 352 11.04 13.00 6.72
N GLY A 353 9.81 13.54 6.74
CA GLY A 353 9.55 14.98 6.82
C GLY A 353 9.55 15.71 5.49
N GLU A 354 9.64 15.02 4.36
CA GLU A 354 9.58 15.60 3.00
C GLU A 354 8.14 15.71 2.47
N ARG A 355 7.23 16.18 3.33
CA ARG A 355 5.78 16.23 3.11
C ARG A 355 5.38 16.96 1.83
N THR A 356 5.93 18.14 1.59
CA THR A 356 5.64 18.93 0.39
C THR A 356 5.98 18.18 -0.90
N LEU A 357 7.08 17.42 -0.90
CA LEU A 357 7.46 16.60 -2.05
C LEU A 357 6.50 15.42 -2.23
N ALA A 358 6.11 14.76 -1.13
CA ALA A 358 5.13 13.68 -1.12
C ALA A 358 3.79 14.14 -1.70
N ASP A 359 3.27 15.28 -1.23
CA ASP A 359 2.00 15.86 -1.70
C ASP A 359 2.09 16.27 -3.19
N THR A 360 3.22 16.83 -3.60
CA THR A 360 3.48 17.20 -5.01
C THR A 360 3.44 15.97 -5.91
N PHE A 361 4.08 14.87 -5.51
CA PHE A 361 4.10 13.65 -6.31
C PHE A 361 2.72 12.99 -6.38
N ALA A 362 2.05 12.85 -5.25
CA ALA A 362 0.70 12.30 -5.20
C ALA A 362 -0.27 13.09 -6.09
N ARG A 363 -0.24 14.43 -6.03
CA ARG A 363 -1.05 15.31 -6.87
C ARG A 363 -0.74 15.12 -8.35
N ARG A 364 0.55 15.13 -8.75
CA ARG A 364 0.94 14.97 -10.16
C ARG A 364 0.50 13.63 -10.73
N ILE A 365 0.59 12.56 -9.95
CA ILE A 365 0.14 11.22 -10.35
C ILE A 365 -1.39 11.20 -10.47
N LEU A 366 -2.11 11.75 -9.49
CA LEU A 366 -3.57 11.82 -9.55
C LEU A 366 -4.06 12.67 -10.73
N ASP A 367 -3.40 13.80 -11.02
CA ASP A 367 -3.67 14.62 -12.21
C ASP A 367 -3.46 13.84 -13.51
N GLU A 368 -2.42 13.00 -13.56
CA GLU A 368 -2.16 12.14 -14.71
C GLU A 368 -3.29 11.10 -14.88
N MET A 369 -3.68 10.44 -13.79
CA MET A 369 -4.77 9.47 -13.82
C MET A 369 -6.08 10.11 -14.29
N VAL A 370 -6.39 11.32 -13.84
CA VAL A 370 -7.57 12.08 -14.28
C VAL A 370 -7.48 12.40 -15.78
N ARG A 371 -6.32 12.86 -16.28
CA ARG A 371 -6.15 13.14 -17.73
C ARG A 371 -6.38 11.88 -18.56
N VAL A 372 -5.76 10.77 -18.18
CA VAL A 372 -5.93 9.48 -18.85
C VAL A 372 -7.39 9.02 -18.80
N TYR A 373 -8.04 9.09 -17.64
CA TYR A 373 -9.46 8.76 -17.47
C TYR A 373 -10.38 9.56 -18.40
N ARG A 374 -10.07 10.85 -18.64
CA ARG A 374 -10.86 11.74 -19.51
C ARG A 374 -10.59 11.58 -21.01
N THR A 375 -9.41 11.13 -21.38
CA THR A 375 -8.96 11.13 -22.78
C THR A 375 -8.88 9.75 -23.42
N GLU A 376 -8.72 8.70 -22.62
CA GLU A 376 -8.59 7.33 -23.10
C GLU A 376 -9.94 6.58 -23.10
N SER A 377 -10.01 5.53 -23.93
CA SER A 377 -11.18 4.66 -24.00
C SER A 377 -10.75 3.21 -23.77
N PRO A 378 -11.40 2.50 -22.84
CA PRO A 378 -12.48 2.96 -21.94
C PRO A 378 -12.01 4.01 -20.93
N ALA A 379 -12.93 4.86 -20.43
CA ALA A 379 -12.71 5.73 -19.29
C ALA A 379 -12.73 4.87 -18.01
N THR A 380 -11.55 4.53 -17.49
CA THR A 380 -11.37 3.54 -16.44
C THR A 380 -10.03 3.76 -15.72
N ILE A 381 -9.79 3.02 -14.66
CA ILE A 381 -8.48 2.92 -14.00
C ILE A 381 -7.64 1.87 -14.72
N TRP A 382 -6.39 2.20 -14.99
CA TRP A 382 -5.46 1.32 -15.69
C TRP A 382 -4.42 0.72 -14.73
N GLU A 383 -3.89 -0.43 -15.08
CA GLU A 383 -2.92 -1.18 -14.28
C GLU A 383 -1.65 -0.36 -13.94
N CYS A 384 -1.12 0.38 -14.91
CA CYS A 384 -0.05 1.36 -14.74
C CYS A 384 -0.08 2.42 -15.84
N TYR A 385 0.67 3.50 -15.65
CA TYR A 385 0.60 4.71 -16.48
C TYR A 385 1.93 5.04 -17.11
N SER A 386 1.92 5.61 -18.31
CA SER A 386 3.15 6.09 -18.96
C SER A 386 3.74 7.27 -18.18
N ALA A 387 5.06 7.26 -17.97
CA ALA A 387 5.76 8.39 -17.39
C ALA A 387 6.04 9.51 -18.41
N GLU A 388 5.73 9.29 -19.71
CA GLU A 388 6.05 10.23 -20.78
C GLU A 388 4.83 10.79 -21.50
N ARG A 389 3.67 10.12 -21.44
CA ARG A 389 2.45 10.49 -22.15
C ARG A 389 1.23 10.47 -21.24
N ASP A 390 0.19 11.23 -21.60
CA ASP A 390 -1.14 11.15 -20.99
C ASP A 390 -1.85 9.89 -21.52
N ALA A 391 -1.37 8.70 -21.15
CA ALA A 391 -1.84 7.40 -21.63
C ALA A 391 -1.53 6.27 -20.62
N PRO A 392 -2.26 5.15 -20.65
CA PRO A 392 -1.82 3.94 -19.98
C PRO A 392 -0.48 3.46 -20.58
N SER A 393 0.28 2.73 -19.79
CA SER A 393 1.52 2.09 -20.26
C SER A 393 1.23 0.90 -21.19
N THR A 394 2.27 0.19 -21.59
CA THR A 394 2.17 -1.03 -22.40
C THR A 394 2.88 -2.20 -21.71
N GLU A 395 2.44 -3.41 -22.05
CA GLU A 395 3.12 -4.66 -21.79
C GLU A 395 3.23 -5.42 -23.09
N TYR A 396 4.45 -5.78 -23.51
CA TYR A 396 4.73 -6.40 -24.82
C TYR A 396 4.13 -5.59 -26.01
N GLY A 397 4.23 -4.26 -25.93
CA GLY A 397 3.72 -3.35 -26.96
C GLY A 397 2.19 -3.23 -27.03
N ARG A 398 1.45 -3.82 -26.08
CA ARG A 398 0.00 -3.71 -25.96
C ARG A 398 -0.34 -2.86 -24.72
N ARG A 399 -1.45 -2.14 -24.78
CA ARG A 399 -1.95 -1.43 -23.59
C ARG A 399 -2.12 -2.42 -22.41
N VAL A 400 -1.73 -1.97 -21.23
CA VAL A 400 -1.98 -2.68 -19.97
C VAL A 400 -3.49 -2.82 -19.71
N ARG A 401 -3.85 -3.53 -18.66
CA ARG A 401 -5.24 -3.88 -18.36
C ARG A 401 -6.06 -2.65 -17.97
N PRO A 402 -7.27 -2.47 -18.57
CA PRO A 402 -8.29 -1.53 -18.09
C PRO A 402 -9.09 -2.14 -16.92
N GLY A 403 -9.85 -1.29 -16.20
CA GLY A 403 -10.71 -1.73 -15.10
C GLY A 403 -9.89 -2.29 -13.94
N PHE A 404 -8.68 -1.78 -13.74
CA PHE A 404 -7.72 -2.35 -12.81
C PHE A 404 -7.78 -1.65 -11.44
N CYS A 405 -8.77 -2.00 -10.64
CA CYS A 405 -8.90 -1.57 -9.26
C CYS A 405 -8.17 -2.54 -8.29
N GLY A 406 -7.05 -3.11 -8.72
CA GLY A 406 -6.10 -3.81 -7.88
C GLY A 406 -5.34 -2.81 -7.01
N TRP A 407 -4.07 -2.61 -7.29
CA TRP A 407 -3.29 -1.56 -6.59
C TRP A 407 -3.54 -0.14 -7.09
N SER A 408 -4.06 0.04 -8.32
CA SER A 408 -4.17 1.38 -8.92
C SER A 408 -5.22 2.26 -8.25
N ALA A 409 -6.15 1.68 -7.49
CA ALA A 409 -7.06 2.41 -6.62
C ALA A 409 -6.36 3.24 -5.53
N LEU A 410 -5.10 2.95 -5.20
CA LEU A 410 -4.29 3.77 -4.29
C LEU A 410 -4.18 5.24 -4.73
N GLY A 411 -4.18 5.51 -6.04
CA GLY A 411 -4.19 6.87 -6.56
C GLY A 411 -5.46 7.63 -6.19
N PRO A 412 -6.62 7.26 -6.75
CA PRO A 412 -7.87 7.98 -6.54
C PRO A 412 -8.42 7.85 -5.12
N ILE A 413 -8.05 6.85 -4.33
CA ILE A 413 -8.52 6.70 -2.95
C ILE A 413 -7.49 7.24 -1.96
N ASN A 414 -6.31 6.61 -1.85
CA ASN A 414 -5.35 6.98 -0.81
C ASN A 414 -4.71 8.34 -1.07
N PHE A 415 -4.18 8.61 -2.28
CA PHE A 415 -3.60 9.92 -2.55
C PHE A 415 -4.65 11.04 -2.41
N PHE A 416 -5.88 10.78 -2.82
CA PHE A 416 -6.92 11.80 -2.65
C PHE A 416 -7.22 12.07 -1.18
N ILE A 417 -7.47 11.04 -0.37
CA ILE A 417 -7.80 11.19 1.05
C ILE A 417 -6.56 11.68 1.84
N GLU A 418 -5.43 11.00 1.67
CA GLU A 418 -4.27 11.19 2.53
C GLU A 418 -3.44 12.42 2.16
N ARG A 419 -3.41 12.80 0.86
CA ARG A 419 -2.51 13.85 0.34
C ARG A 419 -3.23 15.09 -0.18
N ILE A 420 -4.33 14.94 -0.90
CA ILE A 420 -5.08 16.10 -1.44
C ILE A 420 -6.01 16.69 -0.38
N LEU A 421 -6.78 15.87 0.32
CA LEU A 421 -7.54 16.32 1.49
C LEU A 421 -6.64 16.54 2.72
N GLY A 422 -5.52 15.85 2.79
CA GLY A 422 -4.57 15.95 3.89
C GLY A 422 -4.98 15.19 5.15
N LEU A 423 -5.81 14.15 5.07
CA LEU A 423 -6.12 13.27 6.19
C LEU A 423 -4.93 12.33 6.44
N ARG A 424 -3.92 12.84 7.19
CA ARG A 424 -2.60 12.20 7.35
C ARG A 424 -2.62 10.96 8.21
N GLU A 425 -3.43 10.97 9.27
CA GLU A 425 -3.50 9.88 10.21
C GLU A 425 -4.92 9.67 10.72
N VAL A 426 -5.32 8.42 10.75
CA VAL A 426 -6.47 7.91 11.48
C VAL A 426 -5.94 6.88 12.46
N ASN A 427 -6.02 7.16 13.76
CA ASN A 427 -5.48 6.31 14.82
C ASN A 427 -6.63 5.95 15.80
N ALA A 428 -7.30 4.87 15.51
CA ALA A 428 -8.45 4.41 16.31
C ALA A 428 -8.05 4.03 17.74
N PRO A 429 -6.92 3.29 18.00
CA PRO A 429 -6.48 2.99 19.35
C PRO A 429 -6.25 4.21 20.24
N GLU A 430 -5.79 5.32 19.68
CA GLU A 430 -5.52 6.57 20.38
C GLU A 430 -6.68 7.57 20.31
N ALA A 431 -7.76 7.23 19.60
CA ALA A 431 -8.88 8.14 19.30
C ALA A 431 -8.36 9.48 18.74
N ARG A 432 -7.43 9.43 17.78
CA ARG A 432 -6.74 10.59 17.22
C ARG A 432 -6.85 10.63 15.70
N ILE A 433 -7.09 11.84 15.19
CA ILE A 433 -7.10 12.16 13.76
C ILE A 433 -6.11 13.31 13.54
N VAL A 434 -5.31 13.20 12.46
CA VAL A 434 -4.48 14.29 11.97
C VAL A 434 -4.98 14.68 10.58
N TRP A 435 -5.56 15.87 10.49
CA TRP A 435 -6.03 16.46 9.25
C TRP A 435 -5.25 17.76 9.00
N GLU A 436 -4.31 17.68 8.09
CA GLU A 436 -3.43 18.78 7.69
C GLU A 436 -3.50 18.94 6.17
N PRO A 437 -4.44 19.75 5.66
CA PRO A 437 -4.50 20.10 4.25
C PRO A 437 -3.16 20.64 3.75
N PRO A 438 -2.76 20.33 2.50
CA PRO A 438 -1.56 20.92 1.91
C PRO A 438 -1.71 22.44 1.74
N ASP A 439 -0.59 23.17 1.62
CA ASP A 439 -0.58 24.64 1.53
C ASP A 439 -1.40 25.18 0.34
N ASP A 440 -1.47 24.41 -0.75
CA ASP A 440 -2.23 24.71 -1.96
C ASP A 440 -3.61 24.03 -2.00
N ALA A 441 -4.16 23.67 -0.84
CA ALA A 441 -5.46 23.00 -0.74
C ALA A 441 -6.61 23.85 -1.29
N ALA A 442 -7.50 23.20 -2.01
CA ALA A 442 -8.70 23.81 -2.55
C ALA A 442 -9.90 23.59 -1.62
N PHE A 443 -10.57 24.68 -1.24
CA PHE A 443 -11.73 24.69 -0.34
C PHE A 443 -13.04 25.00 -1.08
N PRO A 444 -14.23 24.59 -0.58
CA PRO A 444 -14.40 23.76 0.63
C PRO A 444 -13.99 22.32 0.40
N MET A 445 -13.49 21.66 1.45
CA MET A 445 -13.14 20.24 1.40
C MET A 445 -13.60 19.49 2.64
N GLY A 446 -13.68 18.17 2.52
CA GLY A 446 -14.05 17.32 3.63
C GLY A 446 -14.25 15.86 3.25
N ILE A 447 -14.55 15.08 4.27
CA ILE A 447 -14.89 13.67 4.18
C ILE A 447 -16.10 13.39 5.08
N GLU A 448 -17.10 12.68 4.58
CA GLU A 448 -18.28 12.34 5.34
C GLU A 448 -18.43 10.83 5.50
N ASN A 449 -18.95 10.44 6.66
CA ASN A 449 -19.21 9.05 7.01
C ASN A 449 -17.97 8.15 6.97
N LEU A 450 -16.80 8.69 7.33
CA LEU A 450 -15.59 7.88 7.53
C LEU A 450 -15.80 6.97 8.74
N VAL A 451 -15.73 5.67 8.54
CA VAL A 451 -15.86 4.66 9.59
C VAL A 451 -14.48 4.09 9.90
N PHE A 452 -14.07 4.18 11.17
CA PHE A 452 -12.84 3.58 11.66
C PHE A 452 -13.04 3.05 13.09
N GLY A 453 -12.64 1.82 13.33
CA GLY A 453 -13.01 1.13 14.56
C GLY A 453 -14.53 1.20 14.79
N GLU A 454 -14.94 1.71 15.95
CA GLU A 454 -16.35 1.91 16.30
C GLU A 454 -16.81 3.38 16.14
N THR A 455 -16.04 4.19 15.43
CA THR A 455 -16.28 5.63 15.26
C THR A 455 -16.71 5.92 13.83
N THR A 456 -17.76 6.74 13.68
CA THR A 456 -18.09 7.40 12.43
C THR A 456 -17.75 8.87 12.56
N LEU A 457 -17.02 9.41 11.58
CA LEU A 457 -16.55 10.79 11.56
C LEU A 457 -16.92 11.47 10.25
N SER A 458 -17.37 12.71 10.34
CA SER A 458 -17.47 13.62 9.19
C SER A 458 -16.70 14.92 9.49
N LEU A 459 -15.88 15.34 8.55
CA LEU A 459 -15.07 16.56 8.62
C LEU A 459 -15.38 17.46 7.43
N TRP A 460 -15.45 18.76 7.66
CA TRP A 460 -15.63 19.76 6.63
C TRP A 460 -14.91 21.06 7.00
N SER A 461 -14.29 21.71 6.02
CA SER A 461 -13.71 23.05 6.20
C SER A 461 -13.85 23.89 4.94
N ASP A 462 -14.02 25.21 5.13
CA ASP A 462 -13.92 26.23 4.10
C ASP A 462 -12.69 27.14 4.29
N ASN A 463 -11.70 26.71 5.06
CA ASN A 463 -10.51 27.41 5.49
C ASN A 463 -10.73 28.46 6.60
N HIS A 464 -11.97 28.80 6.92
CA HIS A 464 -12.31 29.74 8.02
C HIS A 464 -13.10 29.02 9.11
N THR A 465 -13.90 28.08 8.72
CA THR A 465 -14.74 27.27 9.62
C THR A 465 -14.37 25.80 9.49
N LEU A 466 -14.11 25.17 10.61
CA LEU A 466 -13.96 23.72 10.74
C LEU A 466 -15.23 23.15 11.38
N ARG A 467 -15.89 22.22 10.71
CA ARG A 467 -17.01 21.46 11.26
C ARG A 467 -16.64 19.99 11.34
N ALA A 468 -16.87 19.39 12.49
CA ALA A 468 -16.66 17.97 12.75
C ALA A 468 -17.88 17.35 13.40
N THR A 469 -18.31 16.17 12.93
CA THR A 469 -19.36 15.36 13.55
C THR A 469 -18.77 13.98 13.82
N THR A 470 -18.83 13.52 15.06
CA THR A 470 -18.28 12.22 15.46
C THR A 470 -19.25 11.47 16.37
N THR A 471 -19.30 10.14 16.27
CA THR A 471 -20.12 9.30 17.15
C THR A 471 -19.47 9.03 18.50
N ARG A 472 -18.14 9.21 18.61
CA ARG A 472 -17.36 9.02 19.84
C ARG A 472 -16.40 10.18 20.07
N PRO A 473 -16.02 10.48 21.32
CA PRO A 473 -15.00 11.50 21.60
C PRO A 473 -13.66 11.14 20.95
N LEU A 474 -12.99 12.14 20.36
CA LEU A 474 -11.65 11.99 19.79
C LEU A 474 -10.87 13.31 19.83
N GLN A 475 -9.58 13.23 19.54
CA GLN A 475 -8.72 14.39 19.32
C GLN A 475 -8.51 14.60 17.81
N LEU A 476 -8.74 15.83 17.35
CA LEU A 476 -8.46 16.25 15.98
C LEU A 476 -7.30 17.25 16.00
N HIS A 477 -6.23 16.91 15.30
CA HIS A 477 -5.17 17.86 14.95
C HIS A 477 -5.48 18.43 13.57
N TYR A 478 -5.66 19.75 13.49
CA TYR A 478 -5.98 20.46 12.25
C TYR A 478 -5.13 21.74 12.15
N ASN A 479 -4.36 21.88 11.10
CA ASN A 479 -3.47 23.03 10.84
C ASN A 479 -2.64 23.41 12.08
N GLY A 480 -1.91 22.44 12.65
CA GLY A 480 -1.04 22.62 13.83
C GLY A 480 -1.77 22.87 15.14
N ARG A 481 -3.11 22.85 15.17
CA ARG A 481 -3.94 23.03 16.39
C ARG A 481 -4.63 21.73 16.79
N THR A 482 -4.82 21.54 18.07
CA THR A 482 -5.53 20.37 18.63
C THR A 482 -6.91 20.76 19.12
N PHE A 483 -7.92 20.01 18.71
CA PHE A 483 -9.32 20.15 19.09
C PHE A 483 -9.80 18.87 19.77
N ALA A 484 -10.36 19.01 20.97
CA ALA A 484 -11.08 17.92 21.63
C ALA A 484 -12.51 17.90 21.05
N LEU A 485 -12.88 16.83 20.40
CA LEU A 485 -14.21 16.62 19.80
C LEU A 485 -15.03 15.73 20.73
N PRO A 486 -16.08 16.22 21.40
CA PRO A 486 -17.07 15.35 22.04
C PRO A 486 -17.91 14.62 20.98
N ALA A 487 -18.59 13.57 21.35
CA ALA A 487 -19.60 12.98 20.48
C ALA A 487 -20.66 14.02 20.10
N GLY A 488 -21.08 14.00 18.82
CA GLY A 488 -21.97 15.00 18.23
C GLY A 488 -21.25 15.94 17.26
N THR A 489 -21.85 17.09 16.99
CA THR A 489 -21.33 18.07 16.03
C THR A 489 -20.63 19.22 16.78
N SER A 490 -19.42 19.54 16.37
CA SER A 490 -18.63 20.68 16.82
C SER A 490 -18.30 21.62 15.66
N THR A 491 -18.25 22.92 15.92
CA THR A 491 -17.89 23.93 14.93
C THR A 491 -16.87 24.90 15.53
N PHE A 492 -15.80 25.15 14.81
CA PHE A 492 -14.70 26.00 15.27
C PHE A 492 -14.39 27.07 14.21
N GLN A 493 -14.09 28.29 14.68
CA GLN A 493 -13.46 29.27 13.81
C GLN A 493 -11.96 28.97 13.75
N VAL A 494 -11.44 28.79 12.56
CA VAL A 494 -10.02 28.59 12.29
C VAL A 494 -9.51 29.78 11.51
N VAL A 495 -8.32 30.26 11.85
CA VAL A 495 -7.68 31.30 11.06
C VAL A 495 -7.19 30.59 9.81
N GLY A 496 -7.67 31.00 8.64
CA GLY A 496 -7.17 30.51 7.37
C GLY A 496 -5.66 30.73 7.28
N CYS A 497 -4.93 29.80 6.67
CA CYS A 497 -3.59 30.14 6.21
C CYS A 497 -3.74 31.30 5.24
N GLU A 498 -3.19 32.49 5.59
CA GLU A 498 -3.03 33.53 4.59
C GLU A 498 -2.09 32.97 3.50
N PRO A 499 -2.42 33.17 2.21
CA PRO A 499 -1.67 32.63 1.09
C PRO A 499 -0.25 33.17 1.01
#